data_3e5049accd563f73586691cfcfa1ad62
#
_entry.id   3e5049accd563f73586691cfcfa1ad62
#
_cell.length_a   1.000
_cell.length_b   1.000
_cell.length_c   1.000
_cell.angle_alpha   90.00
_cell.angle_beta   90.00
_cell.angle_gamma   90.00
#
_symmetry.space_group_name_H-M   'P 1'
#
loop_
_entity.id
_entity.type
_entity.pdbx_description
1 polymer ?
#
loop_
_entity_poly.entity_id
_entity_poly.type
_entity_poly.pdbx_seq_one_letter_code
_entity_poly.pdbx_strand_id
1 'polypeptide(L)'
;SLKFVARPIFCLSVFFEKNRLEYYHRLNLIRSKNDIEQWIKFVLTGVKETALHSKNLLGNVEGLTKYYESVIEEKMSKKRKQSAKQLLSEFYSNPFMSVSDVKEKLQLSFQSANLLVKEFETHNILKEYAGARRNRVFYLWEYLNLFEL
;
A
#
# COMPACT_ATOMS: atom_id res chain seq x y z
N SER A 1 11.22 0.47 -11.71
CA SER A 1 11.19 1.20 -10.45
C SER A 1 9.79 1.07 -9.86
N LEU A 2 9.70 0.45 -8.70
CA LEU A 2 8.46 0.19 -7.95
C LEU A 2 7.85 1.52 -7.44
N LYS A 3 7.18 2.27 -8.32
CA LYS A 3 6.42 3.47 -7.96
C LYS A 3 5.12 3.18 -7.21
N PHE A 4 4.80 1.91 -6.95
CA PHE A 4 3.49 1.47 -6.47
C PHE A 4 3.40 1.24 -4.96
N VAL A 5 4.44 1.56 -4.20
CA VAL A 5 4.45 1.26 -2.76
C VAL A 5 4.79 2.49 -1.94
N ALA A 6 3.78 3.05 -1.29
CA ALA A 6 3.92 4.21 -0.40
C ALA A 6 4.57 3.89 0.96
N ARG A 7 4.81 2.59 1.27
CA ARG A 7 5.42 2.14 2.54
C ARG A 7 6.58 1.18 2.29
N PRO A 8 7.60 1.15 3.17
CA PRO A 8 8.69 0.19 3.05
C PRO A 8 8.14 -1.23 3.22
N ILE A 9 8.28 -2.05 2.18
CA ILE A 9 7.80 -3.43 2.16
C ILE A 9 8.71 -4.34 2.97
N PHE A 10 10.02 -4.10 2.92
CA PHE A 10 11.02 -4.87 3.66
C PHE A 10 11.40 -4.13 4.93
N CYS A 11 10.90 -4.60 6.08
CA CYS A 11 11.15 -3.97 7.37
C CYS A 11 11.55 -5.04 8.40
N LEU A 12 12.86 -5.27 8.54
CA LEU A 12 13.42 -6.27 9.48
C LEU A 12 13.16 -5.87 10.94
N SER A 13 12.96 -4.59 11.25
CA SER A 13 12.65 -4.13 12.60
C SER A 13 11.32 -4.69 13.12
N VAL A 14 10.34 -4.93 12.26
CA VAL A 14 9.06 -5.57 12.63
C VAL A 14 9.30 -7.00 13.12
N PHE A 15 10.20 -7.76 12.47
CA PHE A 15 10.59 -9.09 12.93
C PHE A 15 11.24 -9.02 14.31
N PHE A 16 12.17 -8.10 14.54
CA PHE A 16 12.83 -7.94 15.84
C PHE A 16 11.86 -7.51 16.93
N GLU A 17 10.88 -6.67 16.62
CA GLU A 17 9.86 -6.26 17.57
C GLU A 17 8.93 -7.42 17.96
N LYS A 18 8.46 -8.20 17.00
CA LYS A 18 7.67 -9.42 17.24
C LYS A 18 8.44 -10.47 18.05
N ASN A 19 9.75 -10.54 17.88
CA ASN A 19 10.63 -11.51 18.54
C ASN A 19 11.54 -10.85 19.60
N ARG A 20 11.07 -9.81 20.28
CA ARG A 20 11.86 -8.93 21.13
C ARG A 20 12.61 -9.69 22.25
N LEU A 21 11.97 -10.65 22.89
CA LEU A 21 12.60 -11.43 23.97
C LEU A 21 13.77 -12.26 23.43
N GLU A 22 13.58 -12.93 22.29
CA GLU A 22 14.63 -13.72 21.64
C GLU A 22 15.77 -12.82 21.15
N TYR A 23 15.45 -11.66 20.58
CA TYR A 23 16.43 -10.64 20.18
C TYR A 23 17.39 -10.28 21.33
N TYR A 24 16.86 -9.89 22.49
CA TYR A 24 17.69 -9.54 23.65
C TYR A 24 18.43 -10.75 24.23
N HIS A 25 17.81 -11.92 24.25
CA HIS A 25 18.44 -13.15 24.69
C HIS A 25 19.68 -13.47 23.84
N ARG A 26 19.55 -13.41 22.50
CA ARG A 26 20.67 -13.63 21.57
C ARG A 26 21.79 -12.60 21.71
N LEU A 27 21.46 -11.33 21.90
CA LEU A 27 22.47 -10.29 22.19
C LEU A 27 23.25 -10.57 23.47
N ASN A 28 22.57 -11.04 24.53
CA ASN A 28 23.23 -11.39 25.78
C ASN A 28 24.13 -12.62 25.63
N LEU A 29 23.78 -13.60 24.82
CA LEU A 29 24.61 -14.78 24.55
C LEU A 29 25.90 -14.40 23.79
N ILE A 30 25.88 -13.42 22.90
CA ILE A 30 27.10 -12.89 22.29
C ILE A 30 28.03 -12.35 23.35
N ARG A 31 27.50 -11.52 24.28
CA ARG A 31 28.31 -10.89 25.33
C ARG A 31 28.88 -11.87 26.34
N SER A 32 28.09 -12.88 26.74
CA SER A 32 28.46 -13.82 27.81
C SER A 32 29.19 -15.05 27.33
N LYS A 33 28.90 -15.53 26.11
CA LYS A 33 29.41 -16.80 25.57
C LYS A 33 30.08 -16.71 24.21
N ASN A 34 30.19 -15.48 23.65
CA ASN A 34 30.67 -15.23 22.29
C ASN A 34 29.91 -16.03 21.21
N ASP A 35 28.62 -16.30 21.42
CA ASP A 35 27.77 -17.11 20.55
C ASP A 35 27.22 -16.28 19.36
N ILE A 36 28.12 -15.90 18.46
CA ILE A 36 27.79 -15.13 17.25
C ILE A 36 26.98 -15.99 16.26
N GLU A 37 27.23 -17.29 16.20
CA GLU A 37 26.57 -18.20 15.24
C GLU A 37 25.06 -18.19 15.39
N GLN A 38 24.54 -18.29 16.61
CA GLN A 38 23.12 -18.28 16.88
C GLN A 38 22.49 -16.90 16.59
N TRP A 39 23.21 -15.84 16.81
CA TRP A 39 22.77 -14.50 16.39
C TRP A 39 22.62 -14.38 14.87
N ILE A 40 23.61 -14.84 14.12
CA ILE A 40 23.55 -14.83 12.65
C ILE A 40 22.35 -15.66 12.16
N LYS A 41 22.13 -16.85 12.71
CA LYS A 41 20.97 -17.70 12.37
C LYS A 41 19.65 -16.98 12.63
N PHE A 42 19.52 -16.30 13.77
CA PHE A 42 18.32 -15.53 14.13
C PHE A 42 18.08 -14.39 13.14
N VAL A 43 19.12 -13.60 12.80
CA VAL A 43 19.00 -12.51 11.82
C VAL A 43 18.63 -13.04 10.43
N LEU A 44 19.27 -14.11 9.97
CA LEU A 44 18.96 -14.72 8.67
C LEU A 44 17.55 -15.29 8.59
N THR A 45 17.04 -15.83 9.71
CA THR A 45 15.63 -16.22 9.82
C THR A 45 14.72 -15.02 9.63
N GLY A 46 15.00 -13.90 10.31
CA GLY A 46 14.25 -12.66 10.16
C GLY A 46 14.27 -12.11 8.72
N VAL A 47 15.44 -12.14 8.08
CA VAL A 47 15.58 -11.75 6.66
C VAL A 47 14.69 -12.63 5.77
N LYS A 48 14.74 -13.95 5.95
CA LYS A 48 13.93 -14.90 5.18
C LYS A 48 12.43 -14.67 5.36
N GLU A 49 11.97 -14.56 6.60
CA GLU A 49 10.55 -14.35 6.90
C GLU A 49 10.05 -13.01 6.35
N THR A 50 10.82 -11.94 6.55
CA THR A 50 10.49 -10.61 6.03
C THR A 50 10.46 -10.60 4.50
N ALA A 51 11.39 -11.29 3.83
CA ALA A 51 11.41 -11.39 2.38
C ALA A 51 10.20 -12.17 1.83
N LEU A 52 9.82 -13.27 2.48
CA LEU A 52 8.62 -14.03 2.10
C LEU A 52 7.35 -13.22 2.29
N HIS A 53 7.22 -12.52 3.42
CA HIS A 53 6.10 -11.62 3.66
C HIS A 53 6.02 -10.52 2.59
N SER A 54 7.14 -9.87 2.29
CA SER A 54 7.23 -8.84 1.25
C SER A 54 6.84 -9.35 -0.13
N LYS A 55 7.29 -10.56 -0.48
CA LYS A 55 6.92 -11.22 -1.75
C LYS A 55 5.41 -11.45 -1.85
N ASN A 56 4.79 -11.96 -0.78
CA ASN A 56 3.35 -12.20 -0.75
C ASN A 56 2.56 -10.89 -0.85
N LEU A 57 2.99 -9.87 -0.11
CA LEU A 57 2.38 -8.54 -0.16
C LEU A 57 2.44 -7.94 -1.56
N LEU A 58 3.59 -8.02 -2.24
CA LEU A 58 3.73 -7.57 -3.63
C LEU A 58 2.80 -8.34 -4.57
N GLY A 59 2.68 -9.65 -4.41
CA GLY A 59 1.74 -10.46 -5.18
C GLY A 59 0.28 -10.03 -4.99
N ASN A 60 -0.11 -9.72 -3.75
CA ASN A 60 -1.45 -9.22 -3.44
C ASN A 60 -1.69 -7.84 -4.05
N VAL A 61 -0.71 -6.93 -3.98
CA VAL A 61 -0.80 -5.60 -4.62
C VAL A 61 -0.93 -5.72 -6.14
N GLU A 62 -0.14 -6.61 -6.76
CA GLU A 62 -0.23 -6.87 -8.20
C GLU A 62 -1.60 -7.45 -8.60
N GLY A 63 -2.12 -8.40 -7.83
CA GLY A 63 -3.45 -8.97 -8.04
C GLY A 63 -4.55 -7.92 -7.93
N LEU A 64 -4.50 -7.08 -6.89
CA LEU A 64 -5.46 -5.98 -6.69
C LEU A 64 -5.37 -4.94 -7.83
N THR A 65 -4.17 -4.62 -8.29
CA THR A 65 -3.96 -3.69 -9.41
C THR A 65 -4.61 -4.23 -10.68
N LYS A 66 -4.37 -5.50 -11.02
CA LYS A 66 -4.99 -6.15 -12.19
C LYS A 66 -6.52 -6.17 -12.09
N TYR A 67 -7.05 -6.42 -10.90
CA TYR A 67 -8.49 -6.36 -10.65
C TYR A 67 -9.04 -4.95 -10.92
N TYR A 68 -8.45 -3.90 -10.36
CA TYR A 68 -8.90 -2.54 -10.60
C TYR A 68 -8.78 -2.11 -12.07
N GLU A 69 -7.71 -2.52 -12.74
CA GLU A 69 -7.55 -2.27 -14.19
C GLU A 69 -8.65 -2.97 -15.01
N SER A 70 -9.03 -4.20 -14.65
CA SER A 70 -10.13 -4.90 -15.31
C SER A 70 -11.47 -4.18 -15.11
N VAL A 71 -11.74 -3.71 -13.90
CA VAL A 71 -12.95 -2.91 -13.61
C VAL A 71 -12.99 -1.62 -14.45
N ILE A 72 -11.85 -0.92 -14.55
CA ILE A 72 -11.74 0.27 -15.39
C ILE A 72 -12.02 -0.06 -16.86
N GLU A 73 -11.46 -1.17 -17.37
CA GLU A 73 -11.65 -1.57 -18.75
C GLU A 73 -13.09 -1.99 -19.07
N GLU A 74 -13.76 -2.66 -18.16
CA GLU A 74 -15.10 -3.21 -18.38
C GLU A 74 -16.22 -2.20 -18.09
N LYS A 75 -16.06 -1.40 -17.03
CA LYS A 75 -17.17 -0.58 -16.48
C LYS A 75 -17.08 0.89 -16.84
N MET A 76 -15.90 1.41 -17.24
CA MET A 76 -15.75 2.83 -17.53
C MET A 76 -15.84 3.14 -19.02
N SER A 77 -16.37 4.33 -19.35
CA SER A 77 -16.48 4.79 -20.74
C SER A 77 -15.10 5.02 -21.35
N LYS A 78 -14.96 4.77 -22.67
CA LYS A 78 -13.70 4.93 -23.41
C LYS A 78 -13.01 6.28 -23.18
N LYS A 79 -13.78 7.37 -23.06
CA LYS A 79 -13.25 8.72 -22.83
C LYS A 79 -12.61 8.89 -21.46
N ARG A 80 -13.03 8.10 -20.45
CA ARG A 80 -12.54 8.24 -19.07
C ARG A 80 -11.49 7.21 -18.69
N LYS A 81 -11.32 6.13 -19.44
CA LYS A 81 -10.35 5.07 -19.13
C LYS A 81 -8.93 5.60 -18.90
N GLN A 82 -8.49 6.53 -19.76
CA GLN A 82 -7.16 7.13 -19.63
C GLN A 82 -7.01 7.88 -18.30
N SER A 83 -7.96 8.76 -17.99
CA SER A 83 -7.97 9.50 -16.72
C SER A 83 -8.14 8.60 -15.51
N ALA A 84 -8.91 7.51 -15.65
CA ALA A 84 -9.09 6.52 -14.59
C ALA A 84 -7.78 5.78 -14.28
N LYS A 85 -7.04 5.35 -15.29
CA LYS A 85 -5.72 4.71 -15.10
C LYS A 85 -4.70 5.69 -14.45
N GLN A 86 -4.73 6.94 -14.86
CA GLN A 86 -3.91 7.98 -14.24
C GLN A 86 -4.31 8.19 -12.77
N LEU A 87 -5.62 8.28 -12.47
CA LEU A 87 -6.12 8.42 -11.11
C LEU A 87 -5.69 7.25 -10.22
N LEU A 88 -5.83 6.02 -10.72
CA LEU A 88 -5.38 4.83 -9.98
C LEU A 88 -3.88 4.89 -9.66
N SER A 89 -3.05 5.30 -10.64
CA SER A 89 -1.60 5.48 -10.44
C SER A 89 -1.28 6.55 -9.40
N GLU A 90 -2.04 7.67 -9.39
CA GLU A 90 -1.86 8.72 -8.38
C GLU A 90 -2.22 8.25 -6.98
N PHE A 91 -3.28 7.44 -6.84
CA PHE A 91 -3.67 6.86 -5.54
C PHE A 91 -2.65 5.87 -4.98
N TYR A 92 -1.90 5.16 -5.80
CA TYR A 92 -0.80 4.32 -5.31
C TYR A 92 0.35 5.15 -4.70
N SER A 93 0.57 6.35 -5.23
CA SER A 93 1.60 7.28 -4.70
C SER A 93 1.10 8.09 -3.52
N ASN A 94 -0.18 8.46 -3.53
CA ASN A 94 -0.86 9.26 -2.51
C ASN A 94 -2.20 8.60 -2.18
N PRO A 95 -2.23 7.66 -1.22
CA PRO A 95 -3.42 6.85 -0.95
C PRO A 95 -4.64 7.62 -0.45
N PHE A 96 -4.49 8.86 -0.03
CA PHE A 96 -5.55 9.77 0.41
C PHE A 96 -5.56 11.02 -0.46
N MET A 97 -6.65 11.27 -1.16
CA MET A 97 -6.79 12.49 -1.97
C MET A 97 -8.24 13.02 -1.91
N SER A 98 -8.35 14.36 -1.95
CA SER A 98 -9.63 15.04 -2.16
C SER A 98 -9.95 15.17 -3.65
N VAL A 99 -11.20 15.53 -3.98
CA VAL A 99 -11.58 15.87 -5.37
C VAL A 99 -10.73 17.03 -5.93
N SER A 100 -10.34 17.97 -5.07
CA SER A 100 -9.47 19.10 -5.47
C SER A 100 -8.07 18.62 -5.86
N ASP A 101 -7.50 17.68 -5.11
CA ASP A 101 -6.19 17.08 -5.43
C ASP A 101 -6.26 16.33 -6.77
N VAL A 102 -7.34 15.56 -6.99
CA VAL A 102 -7.56 14.84 -8.25
C VAL A 102 -7.67 15.83 -9.44
N LYS A 103 -8.41 16.92 -9.26
CA LYS A 103 -8.52 17.98 -10.26
C LYS A 103 -7.15 18.54 -10.65
N GLU A 104 -6.31 18.88 -9.66
CA GLU A 104 -4.98 19.45 -9.88
C GLU A 104 -4.03 18.47 -10.55
N LYS A 105 -3.95 17.25 -10.01
CA LYS A 105 -3.03 16.21 -10.50
C LYS A 105 -3.34 15.74 -11.92
N LEU A 106 -4.61 15.59 -12.25
CA LEU A 106 -5.05 15.15 -13.57
C LEU A 106 -5.37 16.30 -14.52
N GLN A 107 -5.25 17.55 -14.08
CA GLN A 107 -5.57 18.75 -14.85
C GLN A 107 -7.01 18.71 -15.44
N LEU A 108 -7.95 18.24 -14.62
CA LEU A 108 -9.36 18.14 -14.99
C LEU A 108 -10.18 19.33 -14.48
N SER A 109 -11.38 19.52 -15.04
CA SER A 109 -12.37 20.37 -14.37
C SER A 109 -12.84 19.72 -13.06
N PHE A 110 -13.28 20.53 -12.09
CA PHE A 110 -13.81 20.00 -10.81
C PHE A 110 -14.96 19.01 -11.02
N GLN A 111 -15.85 19.30 -11.99
CA GLN A 111 -16.95 18.38 -12.33
C GLN A 111 -16.44 17.04 -12.85
N SER A 112 -15.44 17.04 -13.75
CA SER A 112 -14.86 15.81 -14.28
C SER A 112 -14.14 15.00 -13.22
N ALA A 113 -13.38 15.65 -12.34
CA ALA A 113 -12.71 15.00 -11.22
C ALA A 113 -13.72 14.37 -10.24
N ASN A 114 -14.78 15.12 -9.89
CA ASN A 114 -15.84 14.62 -9.00
C ASN A 114 -16.60 13.42 -9.59
N LEU A 115 -16.91 13.46 -10.90
CA LEU A 115 -17.55 12.34 -11.58
C LEU A 115 -16.64 11.09 -11.59
N LEU A 116 -15.35 11.29 -11.84
CA LEU A 116 -14.37 10.19 -11.87
C LEU A 116 -14.21 9.54 -10.48
N VAL A 117 -14.11 10.35 -9.42
CA VAL A 117 -14.06 9.87 -8.03
C VAL A 117 -15.34 9.11 -7.67
N LYS A 118 -16.51 9.61 -8.05
CA LYS A 118 -17.80 8.91 -7.83
C LYS A 118 -17.88 7.57 -8.56
N GLU A 119 -17.36 7.46 -9.77
CA GLU A 119 -17.28 6.18 -10.48
C GLU A 119 -16.41 5.18 -9.72
N PHE A 120 -15.26 5.60 -9.21
CA PHE A 120 -14.39 4.76 -8.38
C PHE A 120 -15.07 4.33 -7.07
N GLU A 121 -15.82 5.22 -6.44
CA GLU A 121 -16.62 4.93 -5.25
C GLU A 121 -17.74 3.92 -5.56
N THR A 122 -18.47 4.11 -6.67
CA THR A 122 -19.54 3.20 -7.11
C THR A 122 -19.03 1.78 -7.38
N HIS A 123 -17.80 1.65 -7.87
CA HIS A 123 -17.15 0.35 -8.12
C HIS A 123 -16.33 -0.16 -6.93
N ASN A 124 -16.50 0.43 -5.73
CA ASN A 124 -15.80 0.06 -4.50
C ASN A 124 -14.26 0.12 -4.57
N ILE A 125 -13.69 0.84 -5.55
CA ILE A 125 -12.24 1.07 -5.64
C ILE A 125 -11.81 2.07 -4.56
N LEU A 126 -12.60 3.12 -4.37
CA LEU A 126 -12.38 4.14 -3.34
C LEU A 126 -13.46 4.09 -2.28
N LYS A 127 -13.10 4.48 -1.07
CA LYS A 127 -14.03 4.81 0.00
C LYS A 127 -13.77 6.23 0.50
N GLU A 128 -14.85 6.89 0.95
CA GLU A 128 -14.72 8.17 1.64
C GLU A 128 -14.15 7.96 3.04
N TYR A 129 -13.13 8.74 3.38
CA TYR A 129 -12.58 8.75 4.74
C TYR A 129 -13.52 9.53 5.65
N ALA A 130 -14.06 8.86 6.67
CA ALA A 130 -15.05 9.43 7.57
C ALA A 130 -14.52 10.65 8.34
N GLY A 131 -15.28 11.76 8.34
CA GLY A 131 -15.04 12.90 9.22
C GLY A 131 -14.99 14.27 8.56
N ALA A 132 -14.86 14.41 7.24
CA ALA A 132 -14.82 15.72 6.59
C ALA A 132 -16.16 16.09 5.93
N ARG A 133 -16.95 16.99 6.55
CA ARG A 133 -18.13 17.61 5.90
C ARG A 133 -17.76 18.50 4.71
N ARG A 134 -16.54 19.06 4.68
CA ARG A 134 -15.97 19.85 3.58
C ARG A 134 -14.64 19.21 3.15
N ASN A 135 -14.31 19.28 1.87
CA ASN A 135 -13.12 18.63 1.28
C ASN A 135 -13.07 17.12 1.57
N ARG A 136 -14.12 16.41 1.16
CA ARG A 136 -14.17 14.95 1.30
C ARG A 136 -12.90 14.31 0.76
N VAL A 137 -12.27 13.48 1.58
CA VAL A 137 -11.06 12.74 1.24
C VAL A 137 -11.45 11.31 0.91
N PHE A 138 -10.89 10.78 -0.16
CA PHE A 138 -11.11 9.40 -0.62
C PHE A 138 -9.82 8.62 -0.52
N TYR A 139 -9.93 7.31 -0.35
CA TYR A 139 -8.75 6.45 -0.20
C TYR A 139 -8.94 5.06 -0.82
N LEU A 140 -7.81 4.45 -1.23
CA LEU A 140 -7.76 3.05 -1.69
C LEU A 140 -7.80 2.11 -0.48
N TRP A 141 -9.00 1.77 -0.05
CA TRP A 141 -9.22 1.05 1.21
C TRP A 141 -8.67 -0.39 1.18
N GLU A 142 -8.89 -1.16 0.10
CA GLU A 142 -8.34 -2.52 -0.02
C GLU A 142 -6.82 -2.52 -0.10
N TYR A 143 -6.24 -1.55 -0.83
CA TYR A 143 -4.79 -1.39 -0.92
C TYR A 143 -4.18 -1.11 0.46
N LEU A 144 -4.78 -0.23 1.24
CA LEU A 144 -4.27 0.08 2.59
C LEU A 144 -4.42 -1.11 3.54
N ASN A 145 -5.52 -1.85 3.45
CA ASN A 145 -5.74 -3.06 4.26
C ASN A 145 -4.68 -4.15 4.02
N LEU A 146 -4.05 -4.20 2.83
CA LEU A 146 -2.95 -5.14 2.58
C LEU A 146 -1.72 -4.88 3.48
N PHE A 147 -1.56 -3.66 4.00
CA PHE A 147 -0.44 -3.27 4.86
C PHE A 147 -0.78 -3.25 6.35
N GLU A 148 -2.04 -3.51 6.72
CA GLU A 148 -2.43 -3.68 8.13
C GLU A 148 -1.94 -5.05 8.61
N LEU A 149 -1.04 -5.02 9.59
CA LEU A 149 -0.40 -6.19 10.22
C LEU A 149 -1.21 -6.68 11.40
#